data_613d06fd66110e9765842308f751eb7a
#
_entry.id   613d06fd66110e9765842308f751eb7a
#
_cell.length_a   1.000
_cell.length_b   1.000
_cell.length_c   1.000
_cell.angle_alpha   90.00
_cell.angle_beta   90.00
_cell.angle_gamma   90.00
#
_symmetry.space_group_name_H-M   'P 1'
#
loop_
_entity.id
_entity.type
_entity.pdbx_description
1 polymer ?
#
loop_
_entity_poly.entity_id
_entity_poly.type
_entity_poly.pdbx_seq_one_letter_code
_entity_poly.pdbx_strand_id
1 'polypeptide(L)'
;MYRHKTLLTAAAFALIVCVAHAREQVGKGLLDANTATEAQLTGLPNVTPALAKALIGKRPFMSIVELNTFLLGQGLTQAQATELYGKAFVHVNLNTGTRDEILLIPGAGTRMAREFPEYRPWKNWAHFDKEISKYVGQPETDRLKQYVFIPVKLNTGTDEDIMSIPGAGSRMVREFKEYRPWKSKEQFEKEIGKYVDAKEVARLWRYVVID
;
A
#
# COMPACT_ATOMS: atom_id res chain seq x y z
N MET A 1 70.37 0.97 -30.30
CA MET A 1 69.71 1.98 -29.45
C MET A 1 68.22 1.98 -29.84
N TYR A 2 67.44 1.03 -29.29
CA TYR A 2 66.03 0.86 -29.62
C TYR A 2 65.17 1.34 -28.42
N ARG A 3 64.37 2.37 -28.62
CA ARG A 3 63.41 2.87 -27.63
C ARG A 3 62.07 2.15 -27.80
N HIS A 4 61.70 1.34 -26.85
CA HIS A 4 60.33 0.79 -26.75
C HIS A 4 59.37 1.86 -26.20
N LYS A 5 58.35 2.22 -27.00
CA LYS A 5 57.22 3.01 -26.56
C LYS A 5 56.15 2.05 -26.07
N THR A 6 55.92 2.04 -24.77
CA THR A 6 54.77 1.35 -24.14
C THR A 6 53.56 2.24 -24.29
N LEU A 7 52.54 1.74 -25.01
CA LEU A 7 51.21 2.32 -25.06
C LEU A 7 50.42 1.81 -23.86
N LEU A 8 50.05 2.70 -22.95
CA LEU A 8 49.04 2.43 -21.92
C LEU A 8 47.67 2.66 -22.53
N THR A 9 46.91 1.55 -22.71
CA THR A 9 45.50 1.59 -23.02
C THR A 9 44.72 1.72 -21.69
N ALA A 10 44.17 2.90 -21.45
CA ALA A 10 43.22 3.12 -20.34
C ALA A 10 41.84 2.56 -20.72
N ALA A 11 41.45 1.44 -20.13
CA ALA A 11 40.11 0.94 -20.24
C ALA A 11 39.17 1.71 -19.28
N ALA A 12 38.34 2.57 -19.86
CA ALA A 12 37.27 3.24 -19.11
C ALA A 12 36.16 2.25 -18.82
N PHE A 13 36.05 1.79 -17.56
CA PHE A 13 34.89 1.05 -17.06
C PHE A 13 33.74 2.04 -16.84
N ALA A 14 32.78 2.06 -17.75
CA ALA A 14 31.51 2.76 -17.54
C ALA A 14 30.71 1.96 -16.50
N LEU A 15 30.65 2.45 -15.25
CA LEU A 15 29.71 1.97 -14.25
C LEU A 15 28.30 2.39 -14.70
N ILE A 16 27.54 1.45 -15.25
CA ILE A 16 26.10 1.60 -15.42
C ILE A 16 25.49 1.47 -14.02
N VAL A 17 25.22 2.61 -13.38
CA VAL A 17 24.41 2.66 -12.17
C VAL A 17 22.98 2.37 -12.60
N CYS A 18 22.56 1.11 -12.51
CA CYS A 18 21.16 0.73 -12.56
C CYS A 18 20.50 1.33 -11.32
N VAL A 19 19.91 2.52 -11.45
CA VAL A 19 18.99 3.05 -10.46
C VAL A 19 17.74 2.19 -10.54
N ALA A 20 17.71 1.12 -9.76
CA ALA A 20 16.49 0.39 -9.50
C ALA A 20 15.53 1.40 -8.84
N HIS A 21 14.55 1.87 -9.60
CA HIS A 21 13.40 2.57 -9.02
C HIS A 21 12.67 1.53 -8.17
N ALA A 22 12.98 1.49 -6.88
CA ALA A 22 12.21 0.73 -5.93
C ALA A 22 10.78 1.29 -5.99
N ARG A 23 9.87 0.55 -6.63
CA ARG A 23 8.45 0.87 -6.58
C ARG A 23 8.06 0.87 -5.12
N GLU A 24 7.47 1.98 -4.69
CA GLU A 24 7.08 2.16 -3.30
C GLU A 24 6.01 1.13 -2.95
N GLN A 25 6.32 0.28 -1.98
CA GLN A 25 5.34 -0.61 -1.37
C GLN A 25 4.22 0.20 -0.73
N VAL A 26 3.00 -0.27 -0.86
CA VAL A 26 1.85 0.31 -0.14
C VAL A 26 2.18 0.41 1.34
N GLY A 27 2.05 1.60 1.91
CA GLY A 27 2.27 1.81 3.35
C GLY A 27 3.72 1.82 3.81
N LYS A 28 4.69 2.09 2.95
CA LYS A 28 6.09 2.23 3.37
C LYS A 28 6.21 3.29 4.47
N GLY A 29 6.61 2.86 5.66
CA GLY A 29 6.69 3.70 6.85
C GLY A 29 5.47 3.64 7.77
N LEU A 30 4.36 3.03 7.36
CA LEU A 30 3.19 2.75 8.17
C LEU A 30 2.97 1.25 8.33
N LEU A 31 2.47 0.83 9.49
CA LEU A 31 1.94 -0.52 9.66
C LEU A 31 0.58 -0.63 8.98
N ASP A 32 0.33 -1.74 8.30
CA ASP A 32 -1.04 -2.06 7.88
C ASP A 32 -1.80 -2.65 9.07
N ALA A 33 -2.94 -2.04 9.42
CA ALA A 33 -3.73 -2.43 10.59
C ALA A 33 -4.29 -3.86 10.49
N ASN A 34 -4.42 -4.41 9.28
CA ASN A 34 -4.89 -5.78 9.07
C ASN A 34 -3.80 -6.84 9.21
N THR A 35 -2.53 -6.48 9.02
CA THR A 35 -1.42 -7.45 8.98
C THR A 35 -0.41 -7.29 10.12
N ALA A 36 -0.43 -6.17 10.84
CA ALA A 36 0.46 -5.92 11.97
C ALA A 36 0.35 -7.01 13.06
N THR A 37 1.47 -7.45 13.61
CA THR A 37 1.51 -8.41 14.72
C THR A 37 1.00 -7.80 16.02
N GLU A 38 0.65 -8.63 17.01
CA GLU A 38 0.25 -8.14 18.34
C GLU A 38 1.34 -7.29 18.98
N ALA A 39 2.60 -7.69 18.86
CA ALA A 39 3.74 -6.94 19.36
C ALA A 39 3.89 -5.55 18.69
N GLN A 40 3.68 -5.48 17.38
CA GLN A 40 3.67 -4.20 16.65
C GLN A 40 2.51 -3.30 17.09
N LEU A 41 1.32 -3.87 17.26
CA LEU A 41 0.13 -3.13 17.71
C LEU A 41 0.30 -2.58 19.12
N THR A 42 0.79 -3.37 20.06
CA THR A 42 1.01 -2.93 21.46
C THR A 42 2.09 -1.86 21.60
N GLY A 43 2.97 -1.72 20.60
CA GLY A 43 3.95 -0.62 20.52
C GLY A 43 3.37 0.70 19.99
N LEU A 44 2.09 0.73 19.60
CA LEU A 44 1.45 1.93 19.05
C LEU A 44 0.88 2.84 20.17
N PRO A 45 0.79 4.16 19.92
CA PRO A 45 0.16 5.07 20.86
C PRO A 45 -1.30 4.68 21.12
N ASN A 46 -1.73 4.77 22.36
CA ASN A 46 -3.09 4.49 22.81
C ASN A 46 -3.57 3.04 22.63
N VAL A 47 -2.70 2.09 22.27
CA VAL A 47 -3.05 0.68 22.10
C VAL A 47 -2.60 -0.14 23.30
N THR A 48 -3.57 -0.57 24.11
CA THR A 48 -3.33 -1.53 25.19
C THR A 48 -3.25 -2.96 24.65
N PRO A 49 -2.67 -3.93 25.40
CA PRO A 49 -2.69 -5.34 25.00
C PRO A 49 -4.11 -5.89 24.74
N ALA A 50 -5.09 -5.43 25.51
CA ALA A 50 -6.49 -5.82 25.32
C ALA A 50 -7.04 -5.28 23.99
N LEU A 51 -6.75 -4.01 23.66
CA LEU A 51 -7.15 -3.42 22.38
C LEU A 51 -6.44 -4.08 21.18
N ALA A 52 -5.15 -4.41 21.31
CA ALA A 52 -4.41 -5.12 20.26
C ALA A 52 -5.06 -6.48 19.93
N LYS A 53 -5.45 -7.26 20.94
CA LYS A 53 -6.19 -8.52 20.76
C LYS A 53 -7.57 -8.30 20.12
N ALA A 54 -8.29 -7.28 20.55
CA ALA A 54 -9.60 -6.94 20.00
C ALA A 54 -9.48 -6.52 18.51
N LEU A 55 -8.46 -5.73 18.15
CA LEU A 55 -8.14 -5.38 16.76
C LEU A 55 -7.89 -6.63 15.90
N ILE A 56 -7.05 -7.55 16.37
CA ILE A 56 -6.73 -8.79 15.67
C ILE A 56 -7.99 -9.65 15.49
N GLY A 57 -8.81 -9.79 16.53
CA GLY A 57 -10.05 -10.57 16.48
C GLY A 57 -11.10 -10.03 15.50
N LYS A 58 -11.10 -8.70 15.31
CA LYS A 58 -12.06 -8.02 14.42
C LYS A 58 -11.67 -8.08 12.95
N ARG A 59 -10.37 -8.26 12.61
CA ARG A 59 -9.88 -8.26 11.23
C ARG A 59 -10.64 -9.18 10.29
N PRO A 60 -10.72 -8.83 9.00
CA PRO A 60 -10.15 -7.63 8.37
C PRO A 60 -11.05 -6.41 8.52
N PHE A 61 -10.43 -5.23 8.61
CA PHE A 61 -11.10 -3.95 8.40
C PHE A 61 -11.09 -3.65 6.90
N MET A 62 -12.26 -3.48 6.33
CA MET A 62 -12.40 -3.27 4.88
C MET A 62 -12.19 -1.80 4.49
N SER A 63 -12.22 -0.86 5.45
CA SER A 63 -11.91 0.55 5.25
C SER A 63 -11.31 1.18 6.51
N ILE A 64 -10.68 2.32 6.36
CA ILE A 64 -10.23 3.12 7.51
C ILE A 64 -11.41 3.65 8.33
N VAL A 65 -12.57 3.87 7.71
CA VAL A 65 -13.82 4.27 8.41
C VAL A 65 -14.28 3.14 9.33
N GLU A 66 -14.20 1.90 8.89
CA GLU A 66 -14.54 0.74 9.74
C GLU A 66 -13.57 0.61 10.93
N LEU A 67 -12.27 0.80 10.70
CA LEU A 67 -11.28 0.85 11.78
C LEU A 67 -11.58 2.01 12.75
N ASN A 68 -11.87 3.21 12.23
CA ASN A 68 -12.19 4.37 13.05
C ASN A 68 -13.40 4.11 13.94
N THR A 69 -14.48 3.60 13.37
CA THR A 69 -15.70 3.26 14.11
C THR A 69 -15.41 2.23 15.22
N PHE A 70 -14.60 1.22 14.91
CA PHE A 70 -14.19 0.21 15.88
C PHE A 70 -13.39 0.83 17.04
N LEU A 71 -12.38 1.65 16.75
CA LEU A 71 -11.53 2.29 17.77
C LEU A 71 -12.32 3.20 18.70
N LEU A 72 -13.23 4.02 18.14
CA LEU A 72 -14.12 4.88 18.93
C LEU A 72 -15.06 4.03 19.81
N GLY A 73 -15.56 2.91 19.28
CA GLY A 73 -16.35 1.93 20.04
C GLY A 73 -15.57 1.23 21.16
N GLN A 74 -14.23 1.19 21.08
CA GLN A 74 -13.35 0.70 22.15
C GLN A 74 -12.94 1.80 23.14
N GLY A 75 -13.50 3.01 23.03
CA GLY A 75 -13.32 4.10 23.96
C GLY A 75 -12.19 5.08 23.62
N LEU A 76 -11.56 4.97 22.45
CA LEU A 76 -10.61 6.00 22.01
C LEU A 76 -11.37 7.25 21.58
N THR A 77 -10.78 8.41 21.88
CA THR A 77 -11.22 9.68 21.27
C THR A 77 -10.75 9.76 19.81
N GLN A 78 -11.38 10.62 19.01
CA GLN A 78 -10.93 10.85 17.64
C GLN A 78 -9.48 11.35 17.56
N ALA A 79 -9.03 12.15 18.53
CA ALA A 79 -7.64 12.60 18.61
C ALA A 79 -6.67 11.43 18.80
N GLN A 80 -6.97 10.51 19.72
CA GLN A 80 -6.17 9.30 19.95
C GLN A 80 -6.14 8.37 18.73
N ALA A 81 -7.28 8.20 18.05
CA ALA A 81 -7.34 7.44 16.81
C ALA A 81 -6.48 8.10 15.71
N THR A 82 -6.52 9.43 15.58
CA THR A 82 -5.71 10.18 14.60
C THR A 82 -4.21 10.05 14.88
N GLU A 83 -3.80 10.06 16.15
CA GLU A 83 -2.41 9.80 16.54
C GLU A 83 -1.96 8.38 16.12
N LEU A 84 -2.82 7.39 16.35
CA LEU A 84 -2.58 6.01 15.90
C LEU A 84 -2.44 5.95 14.37
N TYR A 85 -3.25 6.68 13.60
CA TYR A 85 -3.17 6.69 12.13
C TYR A 85 -1.84 7.21 11.58
N GLY A 86 -1.10 8.00 12.35
CA GLY A 86 0.29 8.36 12.02
C GLY A 86 1.28 7.20 12.08
N LYS A 87 0.88 6.01 12.57
CA LYS A 87 1.74 4.83 12.76
C LYS A 87 1.17 3.55 12.15
N ALA A 88 -0.15 3.41 12.13
CA ALA A 88 -0.85 2.25 11.54
C ALA A 88 -2.14 2.70 10.85
N PHE A 89 -2.44 2.13 9.70
CA PHE A 89 -3.57 2.58 8.88
C PHE A 89 -4.20 1.42 8.08
N VAL A 90 -5.43 1.60 7.61
CA VAL A 90 -6.05 0.79 6.57
C VAL A 90 -6.04 1.61 5.28
N HIS A 91 -5.18 1.25 4.34
CA HIS A 91 -4.90 2.05 3.15
C HIS A 91 -6.15 2.31 2.30
N VAL A 92 -6.26 3.52 1.77
CA VAL A 92 -7.40 3.95 0.93
C VAL A 92 -7.12 3.65 -0.54
N ASN A 93 -8.06 3.02 -1.20
CA ASN A 93 -8.02 2.83 -2.65
C ASN A 93 -8.22 4.18 -3.36
N LEU A 94 -7.24 4.65 -4.09
CA LEU A 94 -7.31 5.93 -4.80
C LEU A 94 -8.48 6.00 -5.79
N ASN A 95 -8.85 4.87 -6.40
CA ASN A 95 -9.87 4.84 -7.44
C ASN A 95 -11.31 4.73 -6.89
N THR A 96 -11.49 4.21 -5.68
CA THR A 96 -12.82 3.97 -5.10
C THR A 96 -13.02 4.57 -3.70
N GLY A 97 -11.94 5.03 -3.07
CA GLY A 97 -11.98 5.57 -1.71
C GLY A 97 -12.98 6.72 -1.57
N THR A 98 -13.74 6.69 -0.50
CA THR A 98 -14.76 7.69 -0.21
C THR A 98 -14.14 8.98 0.33
N ARG A 99 -14.95 10.07 0.34
CA ARG A 99 -14.57 11.32 0.98
C ARG A 99 -14.20 11.12 2.45
N ASP A 100 -14.98 10.31 3.17
CA ASP A 100 -14.77 10.08 4.60
C ASP A 100 -13.48 9.29 4.86
N GLU A 101 -13.15 8.32 4.02
CA GLU A 101 -11.86 7.62 4.10
C GLU A 101 -10.68 8.57 3.89
N ILE A 102 -10.76 9.48 2.90
CA ILE A 102 -9.70 10.43 2.60
C ILE A 102 -9.53 11.44 3.75
N LEU A 103 -10.61 11.88 4.38
CA LEU A 103 -10.59 12.81 5.51
C LEU A 103 -9.94 12.22 6.76
N LEU A 104 -9.90 10.89 6.90
CA LEU A 104 -9.20 10.19 7.98
C LEU A 104 -7.69 10.05 7.76
N ILE A 105 -7.19 10.35 6.56
CA ILE A 105 -5.75 10.43 6.30
C ILE A 105 -5.19 11.64 7.05
N PRO A 106 -4.23 11.46 7.99
CA PRO A 106 -3.64 12.57 8.72
C PRO A 106 -3.11 13.66 7.78
N GLY A 107 -3.56 14.89 7.95
CA GLY A 107 -3.11 16.05 7.18
C GLY A 107 -3.70 16.19 5.76
N ALA A 108 -4.47 15.22 5.24
CA ALA A 108 -5.05 15.33 3.90
C ALA A 108 -6.09 16.47 3.76
N GLY A 109 -6.98 16.58 4.74
CA GLY A 109 -7.97 17.63 4.80
C GLY A 109 -8.97 17.65 3.63
N THR A 110 -9.80 18.69 3.60
CA THR A 110 -10.87 18.81 2.59
C THR A 110 -10.33 18.99 1.16
N ARG A 111 -9.11 19.52 1.02
CA ARG A 111 -8.49 19.66 -0.30
C ARG A 111 -8.25 18.30 -0.94
N MET A 112 -7.55 17.39 -0.27
CA MET A 112 -7.29 16.06 -0.83
C MET A 112 -8.57 15.23 -0.98
N ALA A 113 -9.56 15.44 -0.10
CA ALA A 113 -10.88 14.83 -0.23
C ALA A 113 -11.64 15.27 -1.49
N ARG A 114 -11.25 16.40 -2.13
CA ARG A 114 -11.73 16.84 -3.44
C ARG A 114 -10.81 16.37 -4.57
N GLU A 115 -9.48 16.59 -4.44
CA GLU A 115 -8.54 16.34 -5.53
C GLU A 115 -8.38 14.84 -5.85
N PHE A 116 -8.38 13.95 -4.85
CA PHE A 116 -8.22 12.51 -5.13
C PHE A 116 -9.33 11.95 -6.04
N PRO A 117 -10.62 12.23 -5.83
CA PRO A 117 -11.67 11.83 -6.75
C PRO A 117 -11.62 12.51 -8.12
N GLU A 118 -11.18 13.77 -8.19
CA GLU A 118 -11.16 14.58 -9.42
C GLU A 118 -10.30 13.98 -10.52
N TYR A 119 -9.16 13.39 -10.16
CA TYR A 119 -8.20 12.84 -11.12
C TYR A 119 -8.39 11.34 -11.41
N ARG A 120 -9.49 10.73 -10.98
CA ARG A 120 -9.79 9.32 -11.28
C ARG A 120 -10.05 9.10 -12.78
N PRO A 121 -9.61 7.95 -13.31
CA PRO A 121 -8.92 6.84 -12.65
C PRO A 121 -7.41 7.08 -12.50
N TRP A 122 -6.88 6.82 -11.31
CA TRP A 122 -5.45 6.81 -11.06
C TRP A 122 -4.82 5.58 -11.69
N LYS A 123 -3.90 5.80 -12.64
CA LYS A 123 -3.30 4.72 -13.44
C LYS A 123 -1.95 4.23 -12.88
N ASN A 124 -1.18 5.14 -12.30
CA ASN A 124 0.15 4.89 -11.75
C ASN A 124 0.60 6.02 -10.82
N TRP A 125 1.69 5.80 -10.11
CA TRP A 125 2.24 6.77 -9.18
C TRP A 125 2.77 8.04 -9.85
N ALA A 126 3.30 7.96 -11.07
CA ALA A 126 3.74 9.15 -11.81
C ALA A 126 2.56 10.11 -12.09
N HIS A 127 1.36 9.56 -12.35
CA HIS A 127 0.15 10.38 -12.48
C HIS A 127 -0.21 11.04 -11.13
N PHE A 128 -0.14 10.29 -10.03
CA PHE A 128 -0.40 10.82 -8.69
C PHE A 128 0.60 11.95 -8.34
N ASP A 129 1.89 11.73 -8.55
CA ASP A 129 2.93 12.72 -8.29
C ASP A 129 2.69 14.00 -9.09
N LYS A 130 2.45 13.86 -10.39
CA LYS A 130 2.22 14.99 -11.28
C LYS A 130 1.04 15.86 -10.83
N GLU A 131 -0.07 15.23 -10.44
CA GLU A 131 -1.30 15.97 -10.13
C GLU A 131 -1.31 16.49 -8.69
N ILE A 132 -0.91 15.70 -7.71
CA ILE A 132 -1.02 16.06 -6.29
C ILE A 132 0.10 17.00 -5.85
N SER A 133 1.32 16.86 -6.38
CA SER A 133 2.43 17.75 -6.00
C SER A 133 2.18 19.23 -6.34
N LYS A 134 1.30 19.51 -7.28
CA LYS A 134 0.86 20.88 -7.60
C LYS A 134 0.20 21.59 -6.42
N TYR A 135 -0.42 20.83 -5.52
CA TYR A 135 -1.21 21.38 -4.40
C TYR A 135 -0.46 21.40 -3.09
N VAL A 136 0.44 20.42 -2.88
CA VAL A 136 1.06 20.19 -1.56
C VAL A 136 2.59 20.06 -1.62
N GLY A 137 3.18 20.07 -2.81
CA GLY A 137 4.61 19.84 -3.02
C GLY A 137 5.01 18.36 -2.89
N GLN A 138 6.21 18.01 -3.35
CA GLN A 138 6.65 16.62 -3.41
C GLN A 138 6.77 15.95 -2.03
N PRO A 139 7.33 16.59 -0.97
CA PRO A 139 7.46 15.92 0.32
C PRO A 139 6.12 15.48 0.93
N GLU A 140 5.09 16.30 0.80
CA GLU A 140 3.76 15.96 1.29
C GLU A 140 3.06 14.94 0.38
N THR A 141 3.29 14.99 -0.93
CA THR A 141 2.83 13.98 -1.88
C THR A 141 3.40 12.60 -1.51
N ASP A 142 4.69 12.52 -1.23
CA ASP A 142 5.35 11.27 -0.82
C ASP A 142 4.83 10.77 0.53
N ARG A 143 4.51 11.67 1.46
CA ARG A 143 3.85 11.31 2.72
C ARG A 143 2.45 10.74 2.48
N LEU A 144 1.64 11.37 1.62
CA LEU A 144 0.29 10.93 1.31
C LEU A 144 0.25 9.55 0.63
N LYS A 145 1.25 9.22 -0.18
CA LYS A 145 1.38 7.88 -0.79
C LYS A 145 1.40 6.75 0.23
N GLN A 146 1.86 7.01 1.45
CA GLN A 146 1.90 6.00 2.52
C GLN A 146 0.50 5.55 2.97
N TYR A 147 -0.55 6.32 2.68
CA TYR A 147 -1.92 6.10 3.13
C TYR A 147 -2.84 5.54 2.07
N VAL A 148 -2.40 5.50 0.84
CA VAL A 148 -3.24 5.17 -0.32
C VAL A 148 -2.61 4.08 -1.16
N PHE A 149 -3.39 3.48 -2.04
CA PHE A 149 -2.89 2.54 -3.03
C PHE A 149 -3.64 2.66 -4.36
N ILE A 150 -2.97 2.25 -5.42
CA ILE A 150 -3.56 2.04 -6.74
C ILE A 150 -3.72 0.52 -6.90
N PRO A 151 -4.93 0.00 -7.23
CA PRO A 151 -5.15 -1.44 -7.32
C PRO A 151 -4.20 -2.12 -8.31
N VAL A 152 -3.69 -3.27 -7.91
CA VAL A 152 -2.83 -4.12 -8.74
C VAL A 152 -3.68 -4.79 -9.80
N LYS A 153 -3.24 -4.71 -11.04
CA LYS A 153 -3.88 -5.40 -12.17
C LYS A 153 -3.59 -6.89 -12.10
N LEU A 154 -4.62 -7.70 -11.99
CA LEU A 154 -4.47 -9.14 -11.79
C LEU A 154 -3.83 -9.84 -12.99
N ASN A 155 -4.16 -9.42 -14.20
CA ASN A 155 -3.68 -10.09 -15.43
C ASN A 155 -2.30 -9.60 -15.87
N THR A 156 -1.98 -8.33 -15.66
CA THR A 156 -0.74 -7.72 -16.17
C THR A 156 0.23 -7.25 -15.10
N GLY A 157 -0.18 -7.24 -13.82
CA GLY A 157 0.66 -6.80 -12.69
C GLY A 157 1.94 -7.64 -12.55
N THR A 158 3.05 -6.97 -12.22
CA THR A 158 4.36 -7.60 -12.00
C THR A 158 4.44 -8.27 -10.64
N ASP A 159 5.50 -9.01 -10.38
CA ASP A 159 5.76 -9.64 -9.08
C ASP A 159 5.87 -8.57 -7.98
N GLU A 160 6.53 -7.45 -8.29
CA GLU A 160 6.68 -6.31 -7.39
C GLU A 160 5.34 -5.64 -7.10
N ASP A 161 4.47 -5.50 -8.11
CA ASP A 161 3.13 -4.97 -7.90
C ASP A 161 2.33 -5.85 -6.92
N ILE A 162 2.36 -7.17 -7.10
CA ILE A 162 1.68 -8.11 -6.20
C ILE A 162 2.31 -8.10 -4.80
N MET A 163 3.64 -8.07 -4.71
CA MET A 163 4.36 -7.99 -3.43
C MET A 163 4.14 -6.65 -2.71
N SER A 164 3.67 -5.62 -3.39
CA SER A 164 3.29 -4.35 -2.75
C SER A 164 2.04 -4.47 -1.87
N ILE A 165 1.21 -5.49 -2.10
CA ILE A 165 0.00 -5.73 -1.30
C ILE A 165 0.41 -6.14 0.13
N PRO A 166 -0.08 -5.46 1.19
CA PRO A 166 0.25 -5.80 2.56
C PRO A 166 -0.04 -7.27 2.88
N GLY A 167 0.95 -8.00 3.40
CA GLY A 167 0.84 -9.42 3.73
C GLY A 167 0.95 -10.38 2.54
N ALA A 168 1.00 -9.90 1.29
CA ALA A 168 1.28 -10.76 0.16
C ALA A 168 2.78 -11.10 0.10
N GLY A 169 3.09 -12.39 0.09
CA GLY A 169 4.46 -12.89 -0.08
C GLY A 169 4.62 -13.62 -1.40
N SER A 170 5.80 -14.21 -1.62
CA SER A 170 6.14 -14.95 -2.84
C SER A 170 5.14 -16.05 -3.21
N ARG A 171 4.47 -16.66 -2.23
CA ARG A 171 3.38 -17.60 -2.47
C ARG A 171 2.22 -16.93 -3.22
N MET A 172 1.72 -15.77 -2.75
CA MET A 172 0.63 -15.07 -3.42
C MET A 172 1.03 -14.58 -4.82
N VAL A 173 2.28 -14.16 -5.00
CA VAL A 173 2.81 -13.83 -6.34
C VAL A 173 2.63 -15.02 -7.29
N ARG A 174 3.04 -16.22 -6.86
CA ARG A 174 2.89 -17.43 -7.68
C ARG A 174 1.44 -17.73 -7.98
N GLU A 175 0.58 -17.77 -6.96
CA GLU A 175 -0.83 -18.13 -7.13
C GLU A 175 -1.58 -17.11 -8.01
N PHE A 176 -1.33 -15.80 -7.83
CA PHE A 176 -1.95 -14.78 -8.68
C PHE A 176 -1.57 -14.92 -10.16
N LYS A 177 -0.35 -15.36 -10.44
CA LYS A 177 0.12 -15.55 -11.82
C LYS A 177 -0.32 -16.88 -12.42
N GLU A 178 -0.38 -17.94 -11.63
CA GLU A 178 -0.74 -19.28 -12.09
C GLU A 178 -2.17 -19.36 -12.64
N TYR A 179 -3.09 -18.63 -12.03
CA TYR A 179 -4.51 -18.65 -12.41
C TYR A 179 -4.89 -17.60 -13.48
N ARG A 180 -3.91 -16.91 -14.07
CA ARG A 180 -4.17 -16.02 -15.20
C ARG A 180 -4.65 -16.79 -16.44
N PRO A 181 -5.60 -16.22 -17.20
CA PRO A 181 -6.26 -14.93 -17.01
C PRO A 181 -7.39 -14.98 -15.99
N TRP A 182 -7.42 -13.97 -15.13
CA TRP A 182 -8.50 -13.72 -14.19
C TRP A 182 -9.69 -13.11 -14.93
N LYS A 183 -10.88 -13.67 -14.71
CA LYS A 183 -12.09 -13.26 -15.43
C LYS A 183 -13.19 -12.74 -14.52
N SER A 184 -13.20 -13.15 -13.24
CA SER A 184 -14.24 -12.75 -12.30
C SER A 184 -13.76 -12.81 -10.86
N LYS A 185 -14.52 -12.15 -9.97
CA LYS A 185 -14.32 -12.21 -8.52
C LYS A 185 -14.53 -13.63 -7.99
N GLU A 186 -15.52 -14.34 -8.52
CA GLU A 186 -15.85 -15.70 -8.11
C GLU A 186 -14.69 -16.66 -8.43
N GLN A 187 -14.01 -16.47 -9.58
CA GLN A 187 -12.78 -17.20 -9.88
C GLN A 187 -11.71 -16.90 -8.82
N PHE A 188 -11.50 -15.62 -8.48
CA PHE A 188 -10.51 -15.23 -7.48
C PHE A 188 -10.83 -15.86 -6.12
N GLU A 189 -12.08 -15.76 -5.66
CA GLU A 189 -12.53 -16.34 -4.39
C GLU A 189 -12.33 -17.87 -4.36
N LYS A 190 -12.66 -18.56 -5.45
CA LYS A 190 -12.48 -20.00 -5.59
C LYS A 190 -11.00 -20.42 -5.55
N GLU A 191 -10.17 -19.76 -6.37
CA GLU A 191 -8.79 -20.21 -6.54
C GLU A 191 -7.91 -19.78 -5.36
N ILE A 192 -8.01 -18.53 -4.89
CA ILE A 192 -7.23 -18.04 -3.75
C ILE A 192 -7.74 -18.60 -2.42
N GLY A 193 -9.04 -18.90 -2.31
CA GLY A 193 -9.63 -19.57 -1.15
C GLY A 193 -9.09 -20.97 -0.88
N LYS A 194 -8.34 -21.58 -1.82
CA LYS A 194 -7.61 -22.83 -1.57
C LYS A 194 -6.40 -22.65 -0.63
N TYR A 195 -5.93 -21.43 -0.47
CA TYR A 195 -4.67 -21.12 0.22
C TYR A 195 -4.83 -20.29 1.48
N VAL A 196 -5.92 -19.53 1.55
CA VAL A 196 -6.23 -18.63 2.68
C VAL A 196 -7.75 -18.68 2.96
N ASP A 197 -8.15 -18.22 4.15
CA ASP A 197 -9.56 -18.18 4.51
C ASP A 197 -10.36 -17.09 3.77
N ALA A 198 -11.67 -17.13 3.87
CA ALA A 198 -12.56 -16.18 3.20
C ALA A 198 -12.33 -14.71 3.62
N LYS A 199 -11.89 -14.48 4.85
CA LYS A 199 -11.59 -13.14 5.36
C LYS A 199 -10.35 -12.58 4.67
N GLU A 200 -9.31 -13.38 4.52
CA GLU A 200 -8.09 -13.00 3.83
C GLU A 200 -8.32 -12.84 2.32
N VAL A 201 -9.13 -13.70 1.69
CA VAL A 201 -9.56 -13.53 0.30
C VAL A 201 -10.23 -12.17 0.10
N ALA A 202 -11.18 -11.81 0.98
CA ALA A 202 -11.88 -10.52 0.91
C ALA A 202 -10.91 -9.34 1.10
N ARG A 203 -9.94 -9.47 2.03
CA ARG A 203 -8.90 -8.47 2.24
C ARG A 203 -8.03 -8.29 1.00
N LEU A 204 -7.54 -9.36 0.41
CA LEU A 204 -6.69 -9.32 -0.79
C LEU A 204 -7.44 -8.74 -2.00
N TRP A 205 -8.73 -9.07 -2.15
CA TRP A 205 -9.56 -8.55 -3.24
C TRP A 205 -9.63 -7.02 -3.28
N ARG A 206 -9.53 -6.34 -2.13
CA ARG A 206 -9.51 -4.87 -2.07
C ARG A 206 -8.36 -4.24 -2.86
N TYR A 207 -7.24 -4.96 -2.96
CA TYR A 207 -5.99 -4.44 -3.53
C TYR A 207 -5.82 -4.74 -5.02
N VAL A 208 -6.76 -5.45 -5.62
CA VAL A 208 -6.64 -5.91 -7.00
C VAL A 208 -7.79 -5.45 -7.89
N VAL A 209 -7.55 -5.49 -9.20
CA VAL A 209 -8.56 -5.24 -10.24
C VAL A 209 -8.31 -6.18 -11.41
N ILE A 210 -9.38 -6.65 -12.03
CA ILE A 210 -9.32 -7.38 -13.30
C ILE A 210 -9.15 -6.36 -14.42
N ASP A 211 -8.16 -6.54 -15.29
CA ASP A 211 -7.79 -5.69 -16.41
C ASP A 211 -7.90 -6.41 -17.76
#